data_a8fc5f446dd33aba8e363a78de9df4fb
#
_entry.id   a8fc5f446dd33aba8e363a78de9df4fb
#
_cell.length_a   1.000
_cell.length_b   1.000
_cell.length_c   1.000
_cell.angle_alpha   90.00
_cell.angle_beta   90.00
_cell.angle_gamma   90.00
#
_symmetry.space_group_name_H-M   'P 1'
#
loop_
_entity.id
_entity.type
_entity.pdbx_description
1 polymer ?
#
loop_
_entity_poly.entity_id
_entity_poly.type
_entity_poly.pdbx_seq_one_letter_code
_entity_poly.pdbx_strand_id
1 'polypeptide(L)'
;SLIVSSDLYKFTNTDFFNDHEYFYIYRPQHKLTYRIVSVYSYDDRHIMNSFDFDDDKVFQEYLDYIQNPRSFTKVVRDNSELTINDKIVTLSTCLNSGDGRLLLQGVLIKDELTK
;
A
#
# COMPACT_ATOMS: atom_id res chain seq x y z
N SER A 1 14.48 6.55 4.07
CA SER A 1 13.76 7.64 4.73
C SER A 1 12.42 7.17 5.26
N LEU A 2 11.96 7.76 6.34
CA LEU A 2 10.70 7.44 6.95
C LEU A 2 9.56 8.17 6.24
N ILE A 3 8.47 7.43 5.97
CA ILE A 3 7.22 8.05 5.54
C ILE A 3 6.42 8.30 6.81
N VAL A 4 6.18 9.57 7.14
CA VAL A 4 5.32 9.94 8.25
C VAL A 4 3.87 9.99 7.77
N SER A 5 2.91 9.83 8.70
CA SER A 5 1.48 9.73 8.35
C SER A 5 1.00 10.89 7.48
N SER A 6 1.48 12.11 7.72
CA SER A 6 1.08 13.28 6.94
C SER A 6 1.53 13.20 5.48
N ASP A 7 2.58 12.45 5.18
CA ASP A 7 3.11 12.33 3.82
C ASP A 7 2.23 11.45 2.94
N LEU A 8 1.41 10.58 3.53
CA LEU A 8 0.52 9.71 2.76
C LEU A 8 -0.47 10.51 1.91
N TYR A 9 -0.91 11.67 2.40
CA TYR A 9 -1.84 12.52 1.67
C TYR A 9 -1.25 13.06 0.37
N LYS A 10 0.07 13.21 0.29
CA LYS A 10 0.73 13.67 -0.93
C LYS A 10 0.54 12.68 -2.08
N PHE A 11 0.43 11.39 -1.77
CA PHE A 11 0.25 10.34 -2.78
C PHE A 11 -1.15 10.31 -3.38
N THR A 12 -2.10 11.09 -2.85
CA THR A 12 -3.41 11.24 -3.48
C THR A 12 -3.35 12.14 -4.71
N ASN A 13 -2.26 12.90 -4.86
CA ASN A 13 -1.99 13.66 -6.07
C ASN A 13 -1.35 12.73 -7.10
N THR A 14 -1.95 12.64 -8.29
CA THR A 14 -1.51 11.72 -9.32
C THR A 14 -0.07 11.99 -9.75
N ASP A 15 0.30 13.25 -9.89
CA ASP A 15 1.67 13.61 -10.31
C ASP A 15 2.69 13.20 -9.25
N PHE A 16 2.39 13.47 -7.99
CA PHE A 16 3.26 13.07 -6.90
C PHE A 16 3.41 11.54 -6.84
N PHE A 17 2.31 10.82 -6.97
CA PHE A 17 2.30 9.37 -6.98
C PHE A 17 3.15 8.81 -8.14
N ASN A 18 3.02 9.40 -9.33
CA ASN A 18 3.78 8.96 -10.49
C ASN A 18 5.28 9.26 -10.36
N ASP A 19 5.63 10.35 -9.70
CA ASP A 19 7.02 10.75 -9.50
C ASP A 19 7.71 9.99 -8.36
N HIS A 20 6.93 9.34 -7.50
CA HIS A 20 7.45 8.66 -6.30
C HIS A 20 7.04 7.20 -6.32
N GLU A 21 7.76 6.39 -7.09
CA GLU A 21 7.39 4.99 -7.31
C GLU A 21 7.74 4.09 -6.14
N TYR A 22 8.76 4.44 -5.37
CA TYR A 22 9.31 3.57 -4.34
C TYR A 22 9.33 4.24 -2.98
N PHE A 23 9.24 3.40 -1.92
CA PHE A 23 9.61 3.85 -0.58
C PHE A 23 10.45 2.77 0.10
N TYR A 24 11.10 3.16 1.20
CA TYR A 24 12.09 2.32 1.86
C TYR A 24 11.74 2.16 3.32
N ILE A 25 11.90 0.92 3.82
CA ILE A 25 11.79 0.63 5.25
C ILE A 25 13.15 0.10 5.69
N TYR A 26 13.70 0.72 6.72
CA TYR A 26 14.99 0.32 7.27
C TYR A 26 14.77 -0.48 8.53
N ARG A 27 15.36 -1.68 8.55
CA ARG A 27 15.38 -2.54 9.73
C ARG A 27 16.85 -2.80 10.08
N PRO A 28 17.15 -3.27 11.31
CA PRO A 28 18.53 -3.63 11.64
C PRO A 28 19.11 -4.57 10.58
N GLN A 29 20.20 -4.15 9.95
CA GLN A 29 20.93 -4.90 8.92
C GLN A 29 20.17 -5.10 7.62
N HIS A 30 19.01 -4.45 7.44
CA HIS A 30 18.21 -4.58 6.22
C HIS A 30 17.73 -3.24 5.69
N LYS A 31 17.69 -3.13 4.36
CA LYS A 31 16.99 -2.06 3.67
C LYS A 31 15.97 -2.71 2.74
N LEU A 32 14.70 -2.46 3.00
CA LEU A 32 13.60 -3.01 2.22
C LEU A 32 13.09 -1.96 1.26
N THR A 33 13.03 -2.30 -0.03
CA THR A 33 12.48 -1.41 -1.06
C THR A 33 11.12 -1.92 -1.48
N TYR A 34 10.13 -1.03 -1.40
CA TYR A 34 8.76 -1.31 -1.80
C TYR A 34 8.38 -0.44 -2.98
N ARG A 35 7.71 -1.05 -3.95
CA ARG A 35 7.10 -0.30 -5.06
C ARG A 35 5.67 0.03 -4.67
N ILE A 36 5.27 1.29 -4.81
CA ILE A 36 3.93 1.74 -4.44
C ILE A 36 2.95 1.28 -5.52
N VAL A 37 1.95 0.51 -5.10
CA VAL A 37 0.93 -0.06 -5.99
C VAL A 37 -0.28 0.85 -6.08
N SER A 38 -0.78 1.30 -4.94
CA SER A 38 -1.98 2.14 -4.92
C SER A 38 -2.11 2.91 -3.61
N VAL A 39 -2.88 3.98 -3.68
CA VAL A 39 -3.31 4.76 -2.52
C VAL A 39 -4.80 4.96 -2.66
N TYR A 40 -5.56 4.74 -1.60
CA TYR A 40 -7.02 4.91 -1.64
C TYR A 40 -7.59 5.12 -0.25
N SER A 41 -8.76 5.72 -0.19
CA SER A 41 -9.51 5.85 1.06
C SER A 41 -10.33 4.59 1.30
N TYR A 42 -10.48 4.21 2.56
CA TYR A 42 -11.17 2.99 2.95
C TYR A 42 -11.94 3.21 4.26
N ASP A 43 -13.14 2.61 4.34
CA ASP A 43 -13.94 2.66 5.56
C ASP A 43 -13.31 1.73 6.60
N ASP A 44 -12.88 2.27 7.74
CA ASP A 44 -12.17 1.50 8.75
C ASP A 44 -13.03 0.42 9.42
N ARG A 45 -14.35 0.49 9.26
CA ARG A 45 -15.24 -0.56 9.79
C ARG A 45 -15.03 -1.91 9.14
N HIS A 46 -14.43 -1.93 7.94
CA HIS A 46 -14.30 -3.16 7.14
C HIS A 46 -12.87 -3.60 6.90
N ILE A 47 -11.89 -2.80 7.32
CA ILE A 47 -10.51 -2.93 6.83
C ILE A 47 -9.84 -4.27 7.18
N MET A 48 -10.01 -4.75 8.40
CA MET A 48 -9.29 -5.94 8.88
C MET A 48 -10.13 -7.20 8.84
N ASN A 49 -11.42 -7.09 8.59
CA ASN A 49 -12.33 -8.24 8.66
C ASN A 49 -12.78 -8.72 7.28
N SER A 50 -12.35 -8.05 6.21
CA SER A 50 -12.84 -8.34 4.87
C SER A 50 -12.10 -9.47 4.18
N PHE A 51 -10.89 -9.82 4.64
CA PHE A 51 -10.04 -10.78 3.93
C PHE A 51 -9.36 -11.74 4.91
N ASP A 52 -9.36 -13.03 4.56
CA ASP A 52 -8.60 -14.07 5.25
C ASP A 52 -7.35 -14.36 4.43
N PHE A 53 -6.21 -13.81 4.86
CA PHE A 53 -4.96 -13.91 4.09
C PHE A 53 -4.29 -15.28 4.14
N ASP A 54 -4.78 -16.19 4.98
CA ASP A 54 -4.28 -17.56 5.01
C ASP A 54 -4.83 -18.39 3.86
N ASP A 55 -5.90 -17.93 3.22
CA ASP A 55 -6.49 -18.57 2.04
C ASP A 55 -5.93 -17.90 0.78
N ASP A 56 -5.23 -18.67 -0.05
CA ASP A 56 -4.59 -18.13 -1.27
C ASP A 56 -5.59 -17.45 -2.21
N LYS A 57 -6.79 -18.01 -2.32
CA LYS A 57 -7.82 -17.43 -3.17
C LYS A 57 -8.26 -16.07 -2.63
N VAL A 58 -8.46 -15.98 -1.32
CA VAL A 58 -8.85 -14.71 -0.68
C VAL A 58 -7.71 -13.72 -0.79
N PHE A 59 -6.48 -14.16 -0.62
CA PHE A 59 -5.33 -13.27 -0.77
C PHE A 59 -5.23 -12.74 -2.20
N GLN A 60 -5.47 -13.59 -3.20
CA GLN A 60 -5.49 -13.13 -4.60
C GLN A 60 -6.61 -12.12 -4.83
N GLU A 61 -7.78 -12.31 -4.23
CA GLU A 61 -8.86 -11.33 -4.30
C GLU A 61 -8.44 -9.98 -3.68
N TYR A 62 -7.69 -10.02 -2.59
CA TYR A 62 -7.14 -8.80 -1.98
C TYR A 62 -6.14 -8.11 -2.91
N LEU A 63 -5.25 -8.87 -3.53
CA LEU A 63 -4.28 -8.32 -4.50
C LEU A 63 -5.00 -7.68 -5.68
N ASP A 64 -6.06 -8.30 -6.17
CA ASP A 64 -6.88 -7.73 -7.24
C ASP A 64 -7.55 -6.44 -6.78
N TYR A 65 -8.05 -6.45 -5.55
CA TYR A 65 -8.72 -5.27 -4.99
C TYR A 65 -7.77 -4.08 -4.88
N ILE A 66 -6.56 -4.28 -4.36
CA ILE A 66 -5.65 -3.15 -4.17
C ILE A 66 -5.14 -2.57 -5.49
N GLN A 67 -5.25 -3.32 -6.58
CA GLN A 67 -4.91 -2.83 -7.92
C GLN A 67 -6.09 -2.11 -8.58
N ASN A 68 -7.28 -2.19 -8.00
CA ASN A 68 -8.45 -1.47 -8.48
C ASN A 68 -9.45 -1.29 -7.34
N PRO A 69 -9.12 -0.49 -6.31
CA PRO A 69 -9.98 -0.35 -5.15
C PRO A 69 -11.27 0.38 -5.46
N ARG A 70 -12.31 0.03 -4.72
CA ARG A 70 -13.61 0.69 -4.79
C ARG A 70 -13.58 1.91 -3.85
N SER A 71 -13.08 3.02 -4.37
CA SER A 71 -12.94 4.23 -3.58
C SER A 71 -13.08 5.44 -4.50
N PHE A 72 -13.70 6.49 -3.98
CA PHE A 72 -13.75 7.77 -4.70
C PHE A 72 -12.37 8.41 -4.79
N THR A 73 -11.55 8.20 -3.78
CA THR A 73 -10.20 8.73 -3.74
C THR A 73 -9.25 7.55 -3.96
N LYS A 74 -8.77 7.41 -5.19
CA LYS A 74 -7.81 6.35 -5.49
C LYS A 74 -6.81 6.82 -6.54
N VAL A 75 -5.58 6.38 -6.37
CA VAL A 75 -4.54 6.50 -7.39
C VAL A 75 -3.90 5.12 -7.49
N VAL A 76 -3.81 4.57 -8.68
CA VAL A 76 -3.34 3.20 -8.91
C VAL A 76 -2.23 3.21 -9.94
N ARG A 77 -1.21 2.39 -9.71
CA ARG A 77 -0.11 2.23 -10.66
C ARG A 77 -0.42 1.08 -11.60
N ASP A 78 -0.33 1.35 -12.88
CA ASP A 78 -0.57 0.35 -13.92
C ASP A 78 0.53 -0.72 -13.91
N ASN A 79 0.18 -1.92 -14.37
CA ASN A 79 1.13 -3.03 -14.59
C ASN A 79 1.81 -3.54 -13.33
N SER A 80 1.11 -3.56 -12.21
CA SER A 80 1.67 -4.05 -10.96
C SER A 80 1.78 -5.58 -10.88
N GLU A 81 0.95 -6.33 -11.57
CA GLU A 81 1.01 -7.81 -11.72
C GLU A 81 1.36 -8.56 -10.42
N LEU A 82 0.51 -8.40 -9.40
CA LEU A 82 0.76 -9.01 -8.10
C LEU A 82 0.33 -10.47 -8.07
N THR A 83 1.12 -11.30 -7.39
CA THR A 83 0.82 -12.71 -7.17
C THR A 83 0.79 -13.03 -5.68
N ILE A 84 0.26 -14.21 -5.32
CA ILE A 84 0.21 -14.64 -3.93
C ILE A 84 1.59 -14.86 -3.31
N ASN A 85 2.64 -14.87 -4.11
CA ASN A 85 4.02 -14.97 -3.62
C ASN A 85 4.61 -13.60 -3.26
N ASP A 86 3.95 -12.52 -3.60
CA ASP A 86 4.42 -11.17 -3.28
C ASP A 86 4.11 -10.82 -1.83
N LYS A 87 4.97 -9.99 -1.27
CA LYS A 87 4.81 -9.48 0.09
C LYS A 87 4.31 -8.05 0.02
N ILE A 88 3.16 -7.81 0.65
CA ILE A 88 2.49 -6.51 0.63
C ILE A 88 2.63 -5.86 1.99
N VAL A 89 2.93 -4.57 1.98
CA VAL A 89 2.85 -3.74 3.19
C VAL A 89 1.76 -2.70 2.99
N THR A 90 0.99 -2.47 4.04
CA THR A 90 -0.05 -1.45 4.07
C THR A 90 0.35 -0.39 5.07
N LEU A 91 0.46 0.84 4.59
CA LEU A 91 0.61 2.01 5.46
C LEU A 91 -0.73 2.71 5.55
N SER A 92 -1.10 3.14 6.73
CA SER A 92 -2.41 3.76 6.91
C SER A 92 -2.34 5.00 7.78
N THR A 93 -3.24 5.95 7.50
CA THR A 93 -3.46 7.13 8.32
C THR A 93 -4.94 7.43 8.37
N CYS A 94 -5.39 8.08 9.45
CA CYS A 94 -6.79 8.48 9.58
C CYS A 94 -7.11 9.59 8.60
N LEU A 95 -8.32 9.56 8.03
CA LEU A 95 -8.82 10.66 7.23
C LEU A 95 -9.15 11.87 8.11
N ASN A 96 -8.98 13.07 7.56
CA ASN A 96 -9.32 14.29 8.28
C ASN A 96 -10.80 14.39 8.61
N SER A 97 -11.65 13.71 7.82
CA SER A 97 -13.08 13.65 8.08
C SER A 97 -13.44 12.81 9.30
N GLY A 98 -12.51 11.98 9.79
CA GLY A 98 -12.71 11.14 10.97
C GLY A 98 -13.31 9.77 10.70
N ASP A 99 -13.85 9.53 9.52
CA ASP A 99 -14.60 8.30 9.21
C ASP A 99 -13.91 7.43 8.18
N GLY A 100 -12.70 6.99 8.47
CA GLY A 100 -12.01 6.09 7.57
C GLY A 100 -10.53 6.30 7.58
N ARG A 101 -9.88 5.63 6.66
CA ARG A 101 -8.42 5.64 6.56
C ARG A 101 -7.99 5.85 5.13
N LEU A 102 -6.83 6.49 5.00
CA LEU A 102 -6.09 6.50 3.75
C LEU A 102 -5.07 5.38 3.82
N LEU A 103 -5.09 4.50 2.83
CA LEU A 103 -4.19 3.34 2.76
C LEU A 103 -3.23 3.50 1.59
N LEU A 104 -1.97 3.19 1.82
CA LEU A 104 -0.96 3.07 0.78
C LEU A 104 -0.51 1.61 0.74
N GLN A 105 -0.61 0.98 -0.42
CA GLN A 105 -0.19 -0.41 -0.62
C GLN A 105 1.13 -0.44 -1.36
N GLY A 106 2.09 -1.21 -0.82
CA GLY A 106 3.37 -1.40 -1.45
C GLY A 106 3.73 -2.86 -1.57
N VAL A 107 4.43 -3.22 -2.62
CA VAL A 107 4.95 -4.58 -2.83
C VAL A 107 6.45 -4.59 -2.63
N LEU A 108 6.95 -5.56 -1.85
CA LEU A 108 8.38 -5.73 -1.62
C LEU A 108 9.05 -6.19 -2.91
N ILE A 109 10.03 -5.42 -3.39
CA ILE A 109 10.78 -5.77 -4.58
C ILE A 109 12.25 -6.06 -4.30
N LYS A 110 12.77 -5.62 -3.16
CA LYS A 110 14.17 -5.82 -2.84
C LYS A 110 14.40 -5.80 -1.34
N ASP A 111 15.17 -6.76 -0.86
CA ASP A 111 15.61 -6.83 0.54
C ASP A 111 17.14 -6.89 0.52
N GLU A 112 17.79 -5.81 0.92
CA GLU A 112 19.23 -5.69 0.91
C GLU A 112 19.79 -5.80 2.31
N LEU A 113 20.85 -6.57 2.47
CA LEU A 113 21.61 -6.57 3.72
C LEU A 113 22.44 -5.30 3.81
N THR A 114 22.38 -4.66 4.97
CA THR A 114 23.22 -3.50 5.30
C THR A 114 23.97 -3.81 6.57
N LYS A 115 25.09 -3.14 6.75
CA LYS A 115 25.87 -3.35 7.97
C LYS A 115 25.33 -2.52 9.11
#